data_4a37dd595a9241a84fbcc9225049e4ac
#
_entry.id   4a37dd595a9241a84fbcc9225049e4ac
#
_cell.length_a   1.000
_cell.length_b   1.000
_cell.length_c   1.000
_cell.angle_alpha   90.00
_cell.angle_beta   90.00
_cell.angle_gamma   90.00
#
_symmetry.space_group_name_H-M   'P 1'
#
loop_
_entity.id
_entity.type
_entity.pdbx_description
1 polymer ?
#
loop_
_entity_poly.entity_id
_entity_poly.type
_entity_poly.pdbx_seq_one_letter_code
_entity_poly.pdbx_strand_id
1 'polypeptide(L)'
;MNLVLIFLIIIFSSSLFFYGRSKTKSLAISGNIKLNALPKFYGYYLVLWCSIPALVFLLIWSLFEPVIIKSIIIDTAAKQGAIFNDKNEANLVYEKIKAIHLGTYLGELDSILKESALAYAKFINIFTNSKVVLIFGIIIASTIYSLKKIKNNNKARDDVEVILKGLLFVSSLIAILTTLGII
;
A
#
# COMPACT_ATOMS: atom_id res chain seq x y z
N MET A 1 -11.24 -3.35 -1.41
CA MET A 1 -10.12 -4.16 -0.93
C MET A 1 -9.02 -3.35 -0.23
N ASN A 2 -8.68 -2.17 -0.69
CA ASN A 2 -7.65 -1.33 -0.03
C ASN A 2 -7.99 -1.01 1.45
N LEU A 3 -9.27 -0.77 1.78
CA LEU A 3 -9.71 -0.58 3.17
C LEU A 3 -9.37 -1.77 4.08
N VAL A 4 -9.61 -2.99 3.61
CA VAL A 4 -9.29 -4.22 4.37
C VAL A 4 -7.79 -4.32 4.63
N LEU A 5 -6.95 -3.99 3.64
CA LEU A 5 -5.50 -3.97 3.80
C LEU A 5 -5.03 -2.91 4.82
N ILE A 6 -5.65 -1.73 4.79
CA ILE A 6 -5.38 -0.69 5.80
C ILE A 6 -5.71 -1.18 7.21
N PHE A 7 -6.89 -1.80 7.40
CA PHE A 7 -7.27 -2.39 8.69
C PHE A 7 -6.29 -3.48 9.14
N LEU A 8 -5.85 -4.34 8.23
CA LEU A 8 -4.86 -5.37 8.55
C LEU A 8 -3.51 -4.75 8.96
N ILE A 9 -3.05 -3.71 8.28
CA ILE A 9 -1.84 -2.96 8.64
C ILE A 9 -1.97 -2.38 10.05
N ILE A 10 -3.12 -1.77 10.37
CA ILE A 10 -3.39 -1.17 11.70
C ILE A 10 -3.39 -2.24 12.80
N ILE A 11 -4.08 -3.36 12.59
CA ILE A 11 -4.14 -4.47 13.56
C ILE A 11 -2.74 -5.03 13.80
N PHE A 12 -2.00 -5.29 12.73
CA PHE A 12 -0.64 -5.82 12.83
C PHE A 12 0.31 -4.84 13.53
N SER A 13 0.21 -3.56 13.21
CA SER A 13 1.00 -2.50 13.84
C SER A 13 0.69 -2.38 15.34
N SER A 14 -0.58 -2.49 15.73
CA SER A 14 -0.98 -2.52 17.15
C SER A 14 -0.34 -3.70 17.88
N SER A 15 -0.35 -4.87 17.28
CA SER A 15 0.31 -6.06 17.84
C SER A 15 1.82 -5.85 18.00
N LEU A 16 2.46 -5.23 17.01
CA LEU A 16 3.90 -4.90 17.07
C LEU A 16 4.22 -3.88 18.18
N PHE A 17 3.32 -2.95 18.48
CA PHE A 17 3.50 -2.02 19.59
C PHE A 17 3.65 -2.77 20.91
N PHE A 18 2.73 -3.66 21.21
CA PHE A 18 2.77 -4.46 22.44
C PHE A 18 4.00 -5.38 22.50
N TYR A 19 4.31 -6.02 21.36
CA TYR A 19 5.49 -6.87 21.25
C TYR A 19 6.79 -6.09 21.48
N GLY A 20 6.95 -4.94 20.84
CA GLY A 20 8.13 -4.08 20.98
C GLY A 20 8.32 -3.57 22.40
N ARG A 21 7.23 -3.13 23.03
CA ARG A 21 7.24 -2.70 24.44
C ARG A 21 7.63 -3.84 25.38
N SER A 22 7.05 -5.03 25.22
CA SER A 22 7.32 -6.20 26.05
C SER A 22 8.76 -6.68 25.89
N LYS A 23 9.22 -6.84 24.66
CA LYS A 23 10.58 -7.29 24.36
C LYS A 23 11.64 -6.34 24.89
N THR A 24 11.44 -5.03 24.78
CA THR A 24 12.36 -4.03 25.29
C THR A 24 12.42 -4.04 26.83
N LYS A 25 11.27 -4.24 27.51
CA LYS A 25 11.25 -4.42 28.96
C LYS A 25 12.07 -5.64 29.38
N SER A 26 11.87 -6.77 28.73
CA SER A 26 12.60 -8.01 29.01
C SER A 26 14.12 -7.84 28.83
N LEU A 27 14.55 -7.19 27.75
CA LEU A 27 15.96 -6.91 27.47
C LEU A 27 16.59 -5.95 28.50
N ALA A 28 15.82 -5.01 29.02
CA ALA A 28 16.27 -4.10 30.09
C ALA A 28 16.46 -4.82 31.43
N ILE A 29 15.52 -5.69 31.79
CA ILE A 29 15.58 -6.47 33.02
C ILE A 29 16.75 -7.47 33.01
N SER A 30 17.04 -8.07 31.84
CA SER A 30 18.16 -8.99 31.68
C SER A 30 19.54 -8.29 31.63
N GLY A 31 19.61 -6.99 31.79
CA GLY A 31 20.85 -6.22 31.80
C GLY A 31 21.56 -6.09 30.45
N ASN A 32 20.94 -6.60 29.38
CA ASN A 32 21.56 -6.63 28.03
C ASN A 32 21.56 -5.27 27.32
N ILE A 33 20.72 -4.31 27.75
CA ILE A 33 20.63 -2.98 27.14
C ILE A 33 20.36 -1.91 28.21
N LYS A 34 21.15 -0.82 28.20
CA LYS A 34 20.81 0.42 28.92
C LYS A 34 19.77 1.17 28.07
N LEU A 35 18.54 1.30 28.58
CA LEU A 35 17.50 2.06 27.92
C LEU A 35 17.69 3.57 28.13
N ASN A 36 17.87 4.32 27.09
CA ASN A 36 17.89 5.79 27.12
C ASN A 36 16.51 6.41 26.95
N ALA A 37 15.47 5.59 26.69
CA ALA A 37 14.09 6.01 26.51
C ALA A 37 13.13 5.03 27.18
N LEU A 38 11.91 5.50 27.49
CA LEU A 38 10.85 4.64 28.01
C LEU A 38 10.50 3.51 27.02
N PRO A 39 10.19 2.30 27.49
CA PRO A 39 9.86 1.15 26.63
C PRO A 39 8.74 1.41 25.62
N LYS A 40 7.84 2.38 25.88
CA LYS A 40 6.78 2.78 24.95
C LYS A 40 7.32 3.38 23.64
N PHE A 41 8.44 4.11 23.67
CA PHE A 41 9.03 4.69 22.46
C PHE A 41 9.56 3.62 21.49
N TYR A 42 10.05 2.51 22.02
CA TYR A 42 10.45 1.37 21.19
C TYR A 42 9.25 0.68 20.53
N GLY A 43 8.09 0.67 21.20
CA GLY A 43 6.84 0.24 20.59
C GLY A 43 6.42 1.16 19.45
N TYR A 44 6.40 2.48 19.66
CA TYR A 44 6.11 3.46 18.60
C TYR A 44 7.11 3.37 17.45
N TYR A 45 8.38 3.19 17.75
CA TYR A 45 9.41 3.01 16.73
C TYR A 45 9.09 1.83 15.80
N LEU A 46 8.75 0.66 16.35
CA LEU A 46 8.35 -0.51 15.55
C LEU A 46 7.11 -0.23 14.70
N VAL A 47 6.09 0.38 15.29
CA VAL A 47 4.85 0.74 14.57
C VAL A 47 5.16 1.64 13.39
N LEU A 48 5.90 2.73 13.59
CA LEU A 48 6.20 3.70 12.54
C LEU A 48 7.03 3.09 11.41
N TRP A 49 8.09 2.35 11.75
CA TRP A 49 8.95 1.70 10.76
C TRP A 49 8.26 0.58 9.99
N CYS A 50 7.21 -0.02 10.53
CA CYS A 50 6.43 -1.05 9.87
C CYS A 50 5.28 -0.45 9.04
N SER A 51 4.53 0.50 9.63
CA SER A 51 3.33 1.05 9.00
C SER A 51 3.64 1.99 7.85
N ILE A 52 4.64 2.88 8.00
CA ILE A 52 4.91 3.93 7.02
C ILE A 52 5.30 3.32 5.66
N PRO A 53 6.29 2.42 5.55
CA PRO A 53 6.63 1.83 4.25
C PRO A 53 5.48 1.06 3.62
N ALA A 54 4.69 0.33 4.42
CA ALA A 54 3.55 -0.42 3.93
C ALA A 54 2.43 0.50 3.40
N LEU A 55 2.13 1.60 4.11
CA LEU A 55 1.13 2.58 3.67
C LEU A 55 1.60 3.35 2.43
N VAL A 56 2.85 3.78 2.38
CA VAL A 56 3.42 4.47 1.21
C VAL A 56 3.38 3.54 -0.01
N PHE A 57 3.77 2.28 0.15
CA PHE A 57 3.68 1.30 -0.93
C PHE A 57 2.23 1.10 -1.40
N LEU A 58 1.28 0.99 -0.47
CA LEU A 58 -0.14 0.83 -0.79
C LEU A 58 -0.68 2.04 -1.57
N LEU A 59 -0.30 3.27 -1.18
CA LEU A 59 -0.66 4.49 -1.89
C LEU A 59 -0.10 4.50 -3.31
N ILE A 60 1.20 4.25 -3.46
CA ILE A 60 1.86 4.20 -4.78
C ILE A 60 1.20 3.15 -5.65
N TRP A 61 1.02 1.93 -5.13
CA TRP A 61 0.36 0.86 -5.87
C TRP A 61 -1.06 1.22 -6.31
N SER A 62 -1.85 1.83 -5.43
CA SER A 62 -3.23 2.25 -5.72
C SER A 62 -3.32 3.29 -6.84
N LEU A 63 -2.30 4.13 -7.01
CA LEU A 63 -2.22 5.11 -8.10
C LEU A 63 -1.83 4.47 -9.43
N PHE A 64 -0.88 3.54 -9.42
CA PHE A 64 -0.35 2.94 -10.64
C PHE A 64 -1.17 1.75 -11.14
N GLU A 65 -1.78 0.97 -10.25
CA GLU A 65 -2.57 -0.22 -10.58
C GLU A 65 -3.61 0.02 -11.69
N PRO A 66 -4.50 1.04 -11.60
CA PRO A 66 -5.51 1.26 -12.63
C PRO A 66 -4.90 1.68 -13.98
N VAL A 67 -3.82 2.43 -13.96
CA VAL A 67 -3.13 2.89 -15.18
C VAL A 67 -2.49 1.71 -15.91
N ILE A 68 -1.80 0.84 -15.18
CA ILE A 68 -1.12 -0.34 -15.73
C ILE A 68 -2.14 -1.34 -16.26
N ILE A 69 -3.19 -1.65 -15.48
CA ILE A 69 -4.23 -2.60 -15.92
C ILE A 69 -4.91 -2.08 -17.18
N LYS A 70 -5.26 -0.79 -17.24
CA LYS A 70 -5.87 -0.19 -18.42
C LYS A 70 -4.98 -0.33 -19.66
N SER A 71 -3.70 -0.03 -19.55
CA SER A 71 -2.75 -0.16 -20.65
C SER A 71 -2.65 -1.60 -21.16
N ILE A 72 -2.54 -2.58 -20.26
CA ILE A 72 -2.46 -4.01 -20.59
C ILE A 72 -3.74 -4.46 -21.30
N ILE A 73 -4.91 -4.05 -20.84
CA ILE A 73 -6.20 -4.49 -21.39
C ILE A 73 -6.45 -3.88 -22.75
N ILE A 74 -6.11 -2.61 -22.97
CA ILE A 74 -6.21 -1.97 -24.29
C ILE A 74 -5.27 -2.67 -25.29
N ASP A 75 -4.03 -2.97 -24.90
CA ASP A 75 -3.08 -3.72 -25.73
C ASP A 75 -3.58 -5.14 -26.03
N THR A 76 -4.20 -5.80 -25.05
CA THR A 76 -4.78 -7.14 -25.23
C THR A 76 -5.96 -7.09 -26.22
N ALA A 77 -6.85 -6.12 -26.10
CA ALA A 77 -7.98 -5.95 -27.01
C ALA A 77 -7.50 -5.63 -28.45
N ALA A 78 -6.47 -4.80 -28.59
CA ALA A 78 -5.86 -4.51 -29.90
C ALA A 78 -5.28 -5.77 -30.56
N LYS A 79 -4.59 -6.63 -29.80
CA LYS A 79 -4.07 -7.91 -30.27
C LYS A 79 -5.17 -8.90 -30.72
N GLN A 80 -6.36 -8.76 -30.15
CA GLN A 80 -7.54 -9.56 -30.51
C GLN A 80 -8.33 -8.99 -31.72
N GLY A 81 -7.84 -7.90 -32.32
CA GLY A 81 -8.44 -7.31 -33.51
C GLY A 81 -9.28 -6.07 -33.26
N ALA A 82 -9.32 -5.53 -32.04
CA ALA A 82 -9.96 -4.26 -31.80
C ALA A 82 -9.14 -3.12 -32.44
N ILE A 83 -9.76 -2.33 -33.30
CA ILE A 83 -9.15 -1.18 -33.91
C ILE A 83 -9.60 0.07 -33.16
N PHE A 84 -8.64 0.89 -32.76
CA PHE A 84 -8.90 2.16 -32.07
C PHE A 84 -8.41 3.31 -32.95
N ASN A 85 -9.31 4.17 -33.38
CA ASN A 85 -8.97 5.36 -34.19
C ASN A 85 -8.51 6.52 -33.28
N ASP A 86 -8.94 6.53 -32.01
CA ASP A 86 -8.60 7.56 -31.01
C ASP A 86 -8.52 6.96 -29.61
N LYS A 87 -7.84 7.70 -28.70
CA LYS A 87 -7.76 7.39 -27.27
C LYS A 87 -9.13 7.29 -26.60
N ASN A 88 -10.11 8.04 -27.08
CA ASN A 88 -11.47 8.01 -26.55
C ASN A 88 -12.16 6.67 -26.83
N GLU A 89 -11.98 6.10 -28.02
CA GLU A 89 -12.51 4.78 -28.36
C GLU A 89 -11.88 3.69 -27.49
N ALA A 90 -10.56 3.72 -27.32
CA ALA A 90 -9.87 2.80 -26.43
C ALA A 90 -10.37 2.90 -24.96
N ASN A 91 -10.66 4.12 -24.49
CA ASN A 91 -11.24 4.34 -23.16
C ASN A 91 -12.66 3.75 -23.06
N LEU A 92 -13.50 3.96 -24.06
CA LEU A 92 -14.87 3.40 -24.09
C LEU A 92 -14.86 1.88 -24.08
N VAL A 93 -13.96 1.25 -24.87
CA VAL A 93 -13.80 -0.21 -24.87
C VAL A 93 -13.34 -0.71 -23.50
N TYR A 94 -12.37 -0.04 -22.87
CA TYR A 94 -11.93 -0.38 -21.52
C TYR A 94 -13.06 -0.30 -20.49
N GLU A 95 -13.88 0.77 -20.53
CA GLU A 95 -15.02 0.89 -19.59
C GLU A 95 -16.10 -0.17 -19.87
N LYS A 96 -16.34 -0.56 -21.14
CA LYS A 96 -17.21 -1.70 -21.47
C LYS A 96 -16.68 -3.00 -20.89
N ILE A 97 -15.39 -3.30 -21.08
CA ILE A 97 -14.74 -4.50 -20.52
C ILE A 97 -14.87 -4.55 -19.02
N LYS A 98 -14.66 -3.43 -18.34
CA LYS A 98 -14.82 -3.30 -16.90
C LYS A 98 -16.28 -3.50 -16.47
N ALA A 99 -17.25 -2.94 -17.20
CA ALA A 99 -18.67 -3.12 -16.94
C ALA A 99 -19.11 -4.59 -17.12
N ILE A 100 -18.55 -5.30 -18.10
CA ILE A 100 -18.77 -6.75 -18.29
C ILE A 100 -18.26 -7.52 -17.07
N HIS A 101 -17.05 -7.21 -16.58
CA HIS A 101 -16.49 -7.85 -15.39
C HIS A 101 -17.35 -7.60 -14.13
N LEU A 102 -17.95 -6.41 -14.02
CA LEU A 102 -18.83 -6.04 -12.90
C LEU A 102 -20.27 -6.57 -13.07
N GLY A 103 -20.60 -7.18 -14.21
CA GLY A 103 -21.96 -7.65 -14.51
C GLY A 103 -22.99 -6.53 -14.77
N THR A 104 -22.53 -5.31 -15.04
CA THR A 104 -23.39 -4.13 -15.28
C THR A 104 -23.56 -3.79 -16.76
N TYR A 105 -22.93 -4.53 -17.66
CA TYR A 105 -23.03 -4.31 -19.08
C TYR A 105 -24.32 -4.92 -19.65
N LEU A 106 -25.12 -4.10 -20.34
CA LEU A 106 -26.42 -4.48 -20.93
C LEU A 106 -26.39 -4.59 -22.47
N GLY A 107 -25.21 -4.41 -23.09
CA GLY A 107 -25.08 -4.47 -24.56
C GLY A 107 -24.77 -5.87 -25.07
N GLU A 108 -24.67 -5.99 -26.42
CA GLU A 108 -24.26 -7.23 -27.06
C GLU A 108 -22.80 -7.57 -26.72
N LEU A 109 -22.56 -8.85 -26.41
CA LEU A 109 -21.24 -9.38 -26.07
C LEU A 109 -20.55 -9.86 -27.36
N ASP A 110 -19.69 -9.01 -27.91
CA ASP A 110 -18.75 -9.42 -28.94
C ASP A 110 -17.70 -10.38 -28.36
N SER A 111 -17.16 -11.28 -29.20
CA SER A 111 -16.12 -12.23 -28.83
C SER A 111 -14.89 -11.55 -28.24
N ILE A 112 -14.45 -10.43 -28.86
CA ILE A 112 -13.31 -9.62 -28.44
C ILE A 112 -13.55 -9.05 -27.03
N LEU A 113 -14.73 -8.51 -26.77
CA LEU A 113 -15.09 -7.95 -25.46
C LEU A 113 -15.13 -9.03 -24.37
N LYS A 114 -15.66 -10.22 -24.70
CA LYS A 114 -15.73 -11.36 -23.78
C LYS A 114 -14.33 -11.86 -23.39
N GLU A 115 -13.47 -12.09 -24.36
CA GLU A 115 -12.09 -12.53 -24.10
C GLU A 115 -11.28 -11.48 -23.34
N SER A 116 -11.41 -10.20 -23.72
CA SER A 116 -10.76 -9.09 -23.03
C SER A 116 -11.27 -8.94 -21.58
N ALA A 117 -12.56 -9.23 -21.30
CA ALA A 117 -13.10 -9.22 -19.96
C ALA A 117 -12.56 -10.38 -19.09
N LEU A 118 -12.37 -11.55 -19.68
CA LEU A 118 -11.69 -12.67 -18.99
C LEU A 118 -10.23 -12.34 -18.68
N ALA A 119 -9.51 -11.71 -19.63
CA ALA A 119 -8.16 -11.22 -19.39
C ALA A 119 -8.13 -10.18 -18.26
N TYR A 120 -9.08 -9.22 -18.26
CA TYR A 120 -9.22 -8.23 -17.19
C TYR A 120 -9.40 -8.88 -15.81
N ALA A 121 -10.30 -9.86 -15.69
CA ALA A 121 -10.53 -10.59 -14.45
C ALA A 121 -9.26 -11.30 -13.96
N LYS A 122 -8.50 -11.90 -14.88
CA LYS A 122 -7.23 -12.57 -14.57
C LYS A 122 -6.18 -11.56 -14.07
N PHE A 123 -5.98 -10.46 -14.78
CA PHE A 123 -5.01 -9.45 -14.39
C PHE A 123 -5.36 -8.77 -13.08
N ILE A 124 -6.62 -8.43 -12.85
CA ILE A 124 -7.05 -7.83 -11.57
C ILE A 124 -6.77 -8.75 -10.37
N ASN A 125 -6.99 -10.06 -10.55
CA ASN A 125 -6.68 -11.05 -9.52
C ASN A 125 -5.17 -11.16 -9.28
N ILE A 126 -4.35 -11.18 -10.33
CA ILE A 126 -2.89 -11.22 -10.21
C ILE A 126 -2.38 -9.96 -9.48
N PHE A 127 -2.80 -8.77 -9.90
CA PHE A 127 -2.39 -7.51 -9.29
C PHE A 127 -2.81 -7.42 -7.82
N THR A 128 -4.02 -7.88 -7.53
CA THR A 128 -4.57 -7.94 -6.18
C THR A 128 -3.77 -8.86 -5.27
N ASN A 129 -3.50 -10.09 -5.72
CA ASN A 129 -2.72 -11.04 -4.93
C ASN A 129 -1.27 -10.60 -4.77
N SER A 130 -0.66 -10.06 -5.83
CA SER A 130 0.70 -9.51 -5.77
C SER A 130 0.80 -8.35 -4.77
N LYS A 131 -0.17 -7.44 -4.76
CA LYS A 131 -0.26 -6.35 -3.79
C LYS A 131 -0.26 -6.87 -2.35
N VAL A 132 -1.08 -7.87 -2.06
CA VAL A 132 -1.17 -8.47 -0.72
C VAL A 132 0.17 -9.08 -0.31
N VAL A 133 0.76 -9.91 -1.17
CA VAL A 133 2.05 -10.57 -0.90
C VAL A 133 3.16 -9.56 -0.67
N LEU A 134 3.23 -8.51 -1.50
CA LEU A 134 4.26 -7.47 -1.37
C LEU A 134 4.10 -6.65 -0.09
N ILE A 135 2.86 -6.29 0.29
CA ILE A 135 2.60 -5.59 1.56
C ILE A 135 3.06 -6.43 2.75
N PHE A 136 2.71 -7.73 2.79
CA PHE A 136 3.16 -8.61 3.86
C PHE A 136 4.69 -8.77 3.85
N GLY A 137 5.31 -8.88 2.69
CA GLY A 137 6.77 -8.89 2.54
C GLY A 137 7.44 -7.64 3.12
N ILE A 138 6.91 -6.45 2.81
CA ILE A 138 7.39 -5.17 3.35
C ILE A 138 7.23 -5.12 4.87
N ILE A 139 6.08 -5.53 5.39
CA ILE A 139 5.80 -5.57 6.84
C ILE A 139 6.81 -6.47 7.56
N ILE A 140 7.06 -7.68 7.06
CA ILE A 140 8.00 -8.63 7.65
C ILE A 140 9.43 -8.08 7.58
N ALA A 141 9.87 -7.60 6.41
CA ALA A 141 11.21 -7.04 6.23
C ALA A 141 11.46 -5.82 7.14
N SER A 142 10.50 -4.90 7.21
CA SER A 142 10.57 -3.72 8.09
C SER A 142 10.58 -4.10 9.56
N THR A 143 9.82 -5.11 9.96
CA THR A 143 9.81 -5.63 11.35
C THR A 143 11.16 -6.21 11.73
N ILE A 144 11.74 -7.07 10.87
CA ILE A 144 13.05 -7.68 11.11
C ILE A 144 14.14 -6.59 11.20
N TYR A 145 14.12 -5.63 10.28
CA TYR A 145 15.06 -4.51 10.27
C TYR A 145 14.98 -3.69 11.56
N SER A 146 13.76 -3.30 11.96
CA SER A 146 13.52 -2.50 13.16
C SER A 146 13.92 -3.23 14.44
N LEU A 147 13.63 -4.54 14.54
CA LEU A 147 14.02 -5.35 15.71
C LEU A 147 15.54 -5.49 15.83
N LYS A 148 16.27 -5.64 14.72
CA LYS A 148 17.73 -5.64 14.73
C LYS A 148 18.29 -4.30 15.19
N LYS A 149 17.69 -3.20 14.72
CA LYS A 149 18.13 -1.85 15.05
C LYS A 149 17.87 -1.49 16.52
N ILE A 150 16.76 -1.93 17.12
CA ILE A 150 16.45 -1.72 18.56
C ILE A 150 17.57 -2.22 19.46
N LYS A 151 18.15 -3.38 19.16
CA LYS A 151 19.25 -3.96 19.97
C LYS A 151 20.49 -3.05 20.00
N ASN A 152 20.70 -2.23 18.95
CA ASN A 152 21.88 -1.40 18.76
C ASN A 152 21.61 0.11 18.88
N ASN A 153 20.35 0.53 19.00
CA ASN A 153 19.97 1.94 18.93
C ASN A 153 19.40 2.47 20.24
N ASN A 154 20.22 3.25 20.94
CA ASN A 154 19.82 3.95 22.16
C ASN A 154 18.97 5.21 21.92
N LYS A 155 18.66 5.57 20.65
CA LYS A 155 17.99 6.82 20.26
C LYS A 155 16.58 6.63 19.71
N ALA A 156 15.86 5.57 20.15
CA ALA A 156 14.51 5.28 19.66
C ALA A 156 13.51 6.45 19.83
N ARG A 157 13.69 7.27 20.87
CA ARG A 157 12.88 8.47 21.09
C ARG A 157 13.14 9.51 19.99
N ASP A 158 14.40 9.82 19.74
CA ASP A 158 14.80 10.86 18.79
C ASP A 158 14.36 10.45 17.38
N ASP A 159 14.53 9.18 17.00
CA ASP A 159 14.07 8.64 15.72
C ASP A 159 12.55 8.77 15.55
N VAL A 160 11.77 8.48 16.60
CA VAL A 160 10.31 8.65 16.60
C VAL A 160 9.92 10.12 16.45
N GLU A 161 10.57 11.01 17.20
CA GLU A 161 10.31 12.46 17.14
C GLU A 161 10.61 13.03 15.75
N VAL A 162 11.69 12.61 15.10
CA VAL A 162 12.04 13.04 13.73
C VAL A 162 10.99 12.58 12.73
N ILE A 163 10.55 11.31 12.81
CA ILE A 163 9.53 10.78 11.92
C ILE A 163 8.20 11.52 12.11
N LEU A 164 7.77 11.75 13.37
CA LEU A 164 6.54 12.48 13.67
C LEU A 164 6.59 13.92 13.16
N LYS A 165 7.72 14.62 13.34
CA LYS A 165 7.91 15.97 12.77
C LYS A 165 7.83 15.96 11.25
N GLY A 166 8.42 14.95 10.59
CA GLY A 166 8.32 14.78 9.14
C GLY A 166 6.87 14.56 8.67
N LEU A 167 6.11 13.70 9.35
CA LEU A 167 4.69 13.47 9.04
C LEU A 167 3.85 14.74 9.22
N LEU A 168 4.06 15.49 10.29
CA LEU A 168 3.38 16.77 10.51
C LEU A 168 3.71 17.79 9.44
N PHE A 169 4.98 17.88 9.03
CA PHE A 169 5.41 18.75 7.94
C PHE A 169 4.73 18.41 6.61
N VAL A 170 4.72 17.12 6.24
CA VAL A 170 4.04 16.65 5.02
C VAL A 170 2.54 16.92 5.08
N SER A 171 1.90 16.66 6.22
CA SER A 171 0.46 16.93 6.40
C SER A 171 0.14 18.43 6.27
N SER A 172 0.98 19.30 6.83
CA SER A 172 0.87 20.74 6.68
C SER A 172 1.03 21.19 5.22
N LEU A 173 2.00 20.62 4.51
CA LEU A 173 2.21 20.93 3.09
C LEU A 173 1.00 20.53 2.24
N ILE A 174 0.43 19.34 2.48
CA ILE A 174 -0.77 18.88 1.79
C ILE A 174 -1.95 19.84 2.08
N ALA A 175 -2.13 20.25 3.33
CA ALA A 175 -3.19 21.19 3.70
C ALA A 175 -3.05 22.53 2.97
N ILE A 176 -1.84 23.09 2.87
CA ILE A 176 -1.56 24.32 2.13
C ILE A 176 -1.86 24.14 0.64
N LEU A 177 -1.39 23.04 0.04
CA LEU A 177 -1.62 22.77 -1.39
C LEU A 177 -3.10 22.59 -1.72
N THR A 178 -3.87 21.91 -0.86
CA THR A 178 -5.32 21.75 -1.05
C THR A 178 -6.03 23.10 -0.94
N THR A 179 -5.64 23.96 -0.01
CA THR A 179 -6.23 25.30 0.14
C THR A 179 -5.94 26.15 -1.11
N LEU A 180 -4.71 26.11 -1.63
CA LEU A 180 -4.35 26.83 -2.87
C LEU A 180 -5.07 26.28 -4.10
N GLY A 181 -5.39 24.99 -4.15
CA GLY A 181 -6.12 24.38 -5.26
C GLY A 181 -7.63 24.65 -5.28
N ILE A 182 -8.18 25.24 -4.22
CA ILE A 182 -9.60 25.61 -4.11
C ILE A 182 -9.84 27.08 -4.53
N ILE A 183 -8.78 27.92 -4.55
CA ILE A 183 -8.82 29.31 -5.00
C ILE A 183 -8.63 29.37 -6.51
#